data_37647b7767371f41053f4ffc73955b4d
#
_entry.id   37647b7767371f41053f4ffc73955b4d
#
_cell.length_a   1.000
_cell.length_b   1.000
_cell.length_c   1.000
_cell.angle_alpha   90.00
_cell.angle_beta   90.00
_cell.angle_gamma   90.00
#
_symmetry.space_group_name_H-M   'P 1'
#
loop_
_entity.id
_entity.type
_entity.pdbx_description
1 polymer ?
#
loop_
_entity_poly.entity_id
_entity_poly.type
_entity_poly.pdbx_seq_one_letter_code
_entity_poly.pdbx_strand_id
1 'polypeptide(L)'
;GLRINPATNGRSRTRYYTGIIIQDMGSGTQKRVKGLPKNGRISNVSWSPNAKHIAMTVTHGAQINLYLVKAASGRASLLLKAPLNAIYGSPFSWLSDSKSILAKTILSGRGEPPRPSLVPQGPVIQENLGKVAPVRTYQDLLTNAHDEALFEYYMNAQMVLVNLKGKA
;
A
#
# COMPACT_ATOMS: atom_id res chain seq x y z
N GLY A 1 15.29 2.53 -5.95
CA GLY A 1 14.13 3.17 -6.53
C GLY A 1 12.81 2.52 -6.13
N LEU A 2 11.74 3.22 -6.31
CA LEU A 2 10.38 2.70 -6.07
C LEU A 2 9.95 1.86 -7.28
N ARG A 3 9.75 0.56 -7.06
CA ARG A 3 9.22 -0.34 -8.09
C ARG A 3 7.78 -0.70 -7.79
N ILE A 4 6.90 -0.47 -8.76
CA ILE A 4 5.47 -0.70 -8.65
C ILE A 4 5.11 -2.10 -9.12
N ASN A 5 4.17 -2.75 -8.42
CA ASN A 5 3.46 -3.90 -8.92
C ASN A 5 2.12 -3.42 -9.49
N PRO A 6 1.96 -3.35 -10.82
CA PRO A 6 0.75 -2.81 -11.46
C PRO A 6 -0.50 -3.64 -11.16
N ALA A 7 -0.36 -4.95 -10.95
CA ALA A 7 -1.50 -5.82 -10.65
C ALA A 7 -2.16 -5.52 -9.31
N THR A 8 -1.38 -5.12 -8.31
CA THR A 8 -1.90 -4.88 -6.94
C THR A 8 -1.94 -3.41 -6.55
N ASN A 9 -1.38 -2.52 -7.35
CA ASN A 9 -1.15 -1.11 -7.01
C ASN A 9 -0.38 -0.94 -5.70
N GLY A 10 0.62 -1.78 -5.51
CA GLY A 10 1.52 -1.79 -4.38
C GLY A 10 2.98 -1.79 -4.80
N ARG A 11 3.88 -1.90 -3.85
CA ARG A 11 5.32 -2.06 -4.12
C ARG A 11 5.60 -3.46 -4.65
N SER A 12 6.47 -3.60 -5.65
CA SER A 12 6.86 -4.91 -6.21
C SER A 12 7.67 -5.76 -5.24
N ARG A 13 8.42 -5.12 -4.33
CA ARG A 13 9.21 -5.77 -3.29
C ARG A 13 8.71 -5.31 -1.93
N THR A 14 7.99 -6.17 -1.22
CA THR A 14 7.45 -5.91 0.12
C THR A 14 7.68 -7.13 0.99
N ARG A 15 8.18 -6.93 2.21
CA ARG A 15 8.17 -7.98 3.23
C ARG A 15 6.76 -8.22 3.69
N TYR A 16 6.40 -9.48 3.92
CA TYR A 16 5.07 -9.85 4.38
C TYR A 16 5.13 -10.99 5.39
N TYR A 17 4.08 -11.10 6.17
CA TYR A 17 3.83 -12.18 7.12
C TYR A 17 2.73 -13.08 6.59
N THR A 18 2.79 -14.37 6.95
CA THR A 18 1.78 -15.38 6.58
C THR A 18 0.78 -15.63 7.71
N GLY A 19 0.99 -15.04 8.89
CA GLY A 19 0.12 -15.15 10.05
C GLY A 19 0.54 -14.21 11.16
N ILE A 20 -0.34 -13.99 12.12
CA ILE A 20 -0.12 -13.17 13.31
C ILE A 20 -0.57 -13.93 14.54
N ILE A 21 0.22 -13.83 15.61
CA ILE A 21 -0.12 -14.29 16.96
C ILE A 21 -0.14 -13.06 17.87
N ILE A 22 -1.18 -12.95 18.66
CA ILE A 22 -1.30 -11.96 19.72
C ILE A 22 -0.97 -12.67 21.04
N GLN A 23 -0.02 -12.12 21.80
CA GLN A 23 0.34 -12.65 23.12
C GLN A 23 -0.04 -11.65 24.18
N ASP A 24 -0.72 -12.12 25.21
CA ASP A 24 -0.95 -11.38 26.43
C ASP A 24 0.32 -11.40 27.30
N MET A 25 0.85 -10.23 27.62
CA MET A 25 2.13 -10.11 28.31
C MET A 25 2.05 -10.48 29.78
N GLY A 26 0.88 -10.40 30.39
CA GLY A 26 0.68 -10.74 31.78
C GLY A 26 0.53 -12.25 32.01
N SER A 27 -0.31 -12.90 31.23
CA SER A 27 -0.61 -14.33 31.33
C SER A 27 0.25 -15.23 30.41
N GLY A 28 0.98 -14.65 29.43
CA GLY A 28 1.71 -15.40 28.42
C GLY A 28 0.81 -16.09 27.38
N THR A 29 -0.51 -15.97 27.51
CA THR A 29 -1.46 -16.66 26.62
C THR A 29 -1.34 -16.17 25.19
N GLN A 30 -1.22 -17.10 24.27
CA GLN A 30 -1.11 -16.81 22.83
C GLN A 30 -2.42 -17.09 22.11
N LYS A 31 -2.73 -16.23 21.15
CA LYS A 31 -3.94 -16.30 20.33
C LYS A 31 -3.59 -16.07 18.86
N ARG A 32 -3.76 -17.10 18.03
CA ARG A 32 -3.57 -16.97 16.59
C ARG A 32 -4.74 -16.20 15.97
N VAL A 33 -4.42 -15.21 15.13
CA VAL A 33 -5.43 -14.45 14.37
C VAL A 33 -6.10 -15.36 13.34
N LYS A 34 -7.44 -15.34 13.32
CA LYS A 34 -8.29 -16.11 12.40
C LYS A 34 -9.15 -15.18 11.54
N GLY A 35 -9.66 -15.67 10.39
CA GLY A 35 -10.54 -14.89 9.50
C GLY A 35 -9.79 -14.12 8.41
N LEU A 36 -8.50 -14.40 8.23
CA LEU A 36 -7.74 -13.91 7.08
C LEU A 36 -7.94 -14.82 5.87
N PRO A 37 -7.83 -14.31 4.63
CA PRO A 37 -7.91 -15.14 3.43
C PRO A 37 -6.76 -16.13 3.37
N LYS A 38 -7.03 -17.31 2.85
CA LYS A 38 -6.00 -18.33 2.58
C LYS A 38 -4.95 -17.74 1.64
N ASN A 39 -3.68 -17.94 1.94
CA ASN A 39 -2.54 -17.39 1.19
C ASN A 39 -2.48 -15.83 1.17
N GLY A 40 -3.20 -15.16 2.08
CA GLY A 40 -3.09 -13.72 2.27
C GLY A 40 -1.71 -13.32 2.77
N ARG A 41 -1.09 -12.32 2.11
CA ARG A 41 0.20 -11.75 2.50
C ARG A 41 -0.04 -10.48 3.32
N ILE A 42 0.35 -10.52 4.59
CA ILE A 42 0.07 -9.47 5.58
C ILE A 42 1.23 -8.47 5.59
N SER A 43 0.91 -7.18 5.58
CA SER A 43 1.89 -6.10 5.73
C SER A 43 1.27 -4.94 6.53
N ASN A 44 2.08 -3.92 6.85
CA ASN A 44 1.62 -2.67 7.51
C ASN A 44 0.73 -2.93 8.74
N VAL A 45 1.21 -3.75 9.67
CA VAL A 45 0.50 -4.08 10.90
C VAL A 45 0.62 -2.92 11.89
N SER A 46 -0.50 -2.41 12.38
CA SER A 46 -0.54 -1.29 13.32
C SER A 46 -1.64 -1.45 14.35
N TRP A 47 -1.31 -1.22 15.63
CA TRP A 47 -2.27 -1.16 16.70
C TRP A 47 -3.08 0.13 16.69
N SER A 48 -4.35 0.05 17.08
CA SER A 48 -5.12 1.25 17.42
C SER A 48 -4.52 1.92 18.67
N PRO A 49 -4.64 3.26 18.83
CA PRO A 49 -4.10 3.96 19.98
C PRO A 49 -4.57 3.40 21.34
N ASN A 50 -5.78 2.87 21.41
CA ASN A 50 -6.33 2.24 22.62
C ASN A 50 -6.00 0.73 22.76
N ALA A 51 -5.14 0.18 21.93
CA ALA A 51 -4.71 -1.21 21.89
C ALA A 51 -5.84 -2.27 21.80
N LYS A 52 -7.07 -1.89 21.40
CA LYS A 52 -8.20 -2.84 21.27
C LYS A 52 -8.30 -3.50 19.91
N HIS A 53 -7.67 -2.91 18.88
CA HIS A 53 -7.72 -3.37 17.50
C HIS A 53 -6.34 -3.33 16.86
N ILE A 54 -6.16 -4.17 15.84
CA ILE A 54 -5.01 -4.13 14.94
C ILE A 54 -5.55 -3.92 13.52
N ALA A 55 -5.06 -2.91 12.83
CA ALA A 55 -5.28 -2.74 11.41
C ALA A 55 -4.08 -3.28 10.62
N MET A 56 -4.32 -3.86 9.47
CA MET A 56 -3.28 -4.39 8.61
C MET A 56 -3.71 -4.41 7.15
N THR A 57 -2.75 -4.39 6.27
CA THR A 57 -2.99 -4.67 4.86
C THR A 57 -2.84 -6.16 4.58
N VAL A 58 -3.72 -6.70 3.77
CA VAL A 58 -3.64 -8.08 3.29
C VAL A 58 -3.69 -8.06 1.77
N THR A 59 -2.62 -8.52 1.14
CA THR A 59 -2.59 -8.74 -0.31
C THR A 59 -3.12 -10.14 -0.60
N HIS A 60 -4.21 -10.21 -1.36
CA HIS A 60 -4.81 -11.45 -1.81
C HIS A 60 -5.29 -11.28 -3.26
N GLY A 61 -4.86 -12.18 -4.15
CA GLY A 61 -5.06 -11.98 -5.59
C GLY A 61 -4.42 -10.69 -6.09
N ALA A 62 -5.16 -9.92 -6.85
CA ALA A 62 -4.74 -8.64 -7.43
C ALA A 62 -5.08 -7.41 -6.56
N GLN A 63 -5.38 -7.59 -5.29
CA GLN A 63 -5.82 -6.49 -4.42
C GLN A 63 -5.05 -6.44 -3.11
N ILE A 64 -4.88 -5.23 -2.59
CA ILE A 64 -4.42 -4.96 -1.23
C ILE A 64 -5.62 -4.38 -0.48
N ASN A 65 -6.08 -5.08 0.55
CA ASN A 65 -7.26 -4.69 1.31
C ASN A 65 -6.91 -4.37 2.77
N LEU A 66 -7.73 -3.52 3.39
CA LEU A 66 -7.62 -3.18 4.81
C LEU A 66 -8.42 -4.17 5.64
N TYR A 67 -7.74 -4.83 6.57
CA TYR A 67 -8.33 -5.75 7.54
C TYR A 67 -8.23 -5.18 8.94
N LEU A 68 -9.25 -5.47 9.76
CA LEU A 68 -9.30 -5.15 11.18
C LEU A 68 -9.34 -6.42 12.01
N VAL A 69 -8.50 -6.50 13.04
CA VAL A 69 -8.52 -7.58 14.04
C VAL A 69 -9.01 -7.02 15.36
N LYS A 70 -9.97 -7.70 16.00
CA LYS A 70 -10.32 -7.45 17.39
C LYS A 70 -9.31 -8.17 18.28
N ALA A 71 -8.48 -7.44 19.04
CA ALA A 71 -7.40 -8.01 19.85
C ALA A 71 -7.92 -9.04 20.86
N ALA A 72 -9.04 -8.75 21.53
CA ALA A 72 -9.65 -9.63 22.54
C ALA A 72 -10.03 -11.01 21.97
N SER A 73 -10.53 -11.09 20.73
CA SER A 73 -10.98 -12.36 20.13
C SER A 73 -10.00 -12.97 19.14
N GLY A 74 -9.01 -12.20 18.66
CA GLY A 74 -8.13 -12.61 17.55
C GLY A 74 -8.86 -12.80 16.21
N ARG A 75 -10.06 -12.23 16.04
CA ARG A 75 -10.82 -12.33 14.79
C ARG A 75 -10.50 -11.17 13.88
N ALA A 76 -10.08 -11.50 12.66
CA ALA A 76 -9.90 -10.56 11.56
C ALA A 76 -11.15 -10.50 10.68
N SER A 77 -11.44 -9.33 10.15
CA SER A 77 -12.48 -9.10 9.14
C SER A 77 -12.01 -8.05 8.13
N LEU A 78 -12.52 -8.13 6.92
CA LEU A 78 -12.34 -7.09 5.92
C LEU A 78 -13.01 -5.81 6.42
N LEU A 79 -12.25 -4.72 6.53
CA LEU A 79 -12.76 -3.44 7.00
C LEU A 79 -13.21 -2.56 5.84
N LEU A 80 -12.47 -2.51 4.74
CA LEU A 80 -12.76 -1.69 3.57
C LEU A 80 -12.74 -2.56 2.31
N LYS A 81 -13.82 -2.51 1.53
CA LYS A 81 -13.91 -3.26 0.27
C LYS A 81 -13.08 -2.64 -0.85
N ALA A 82 -12.96 -1.30 -0.88
CA ALA A 82 -12.16 -0.60 -1.87
C ALA A 82 -10.68 -0.99 -1.73
N PRO A 83 -9.98 -1.33 -2.84
CA PRO A 83 -8.57 -1.68 -2.79
C PRO A 83 -7.72 -0.48 -2.42
N LEU A 84 -6.68 -0.74 -1.63
CA LEU A 84 -5.77 0.29 -1.18
C LEU A 84 -4.71 0.63 -2.23
N ASN A 85 -4.31 1.89 -2.28
CA ASN A 85 -3.09 2.33 -2.93
C ASN A 85 -1.93 2.25 -1.92
N ALA A 86 -1.07 1.25 -2.08
CA ALA A 86 0.05 0.97 -1.17
C ALA A 86 1.43 1.21 -1.81
N ILE A 87 1.52 2.03 -2.85
CA ILE A 87 2.76 2.28 -3.59
C ILE A 87 3.71 3.13 -2.76
N TYR A 88 3.22 4.24 -2.21
CA TYR A 88 4.08 5.21 -1.52
C TYR A 88 3.57 5.52 -0.11
N GLY A 89 4.50 5.52 0.85
CA GLY A 89 4.20 5.78 2.25
C GLY A 89 3.31 4.71 2.88
N SER A 90 2.67 5.06 3.99
CA SER A 90 1.69 4.18 4.64
C SER A 90 0.36 4.18 3.88
N PRO A 91 -0.23 3.03 3.58
CA PRO A 91 -1.53 2.96 2.93
C PRO A 91 -2.69 3.32 3.85
N PHE A 92 -2.48 3.36 5.14
CA PHE A 92 -3.47 3.80 6.12
C PHE A 92 -2.80 4.35 7.38
N SER A 93 -3.56 5.11 8.17
CA SER A 93 -3.15 5.61 9.49
C SER A 93 -4.34 5.63 10.43
N TRP A 94 -4.14 5.23 11.70
CA TRP A 94 -5.12 5.40 12.75
C TRP A 94 -5.29 6.89 13.09
N LEU A 95 -6.52 7.30 13.38
CA LEU A 95 -6.78 8.54 14.07
C LEU A 95 -6.64 8.35 15.58
N SER A 96 -6.38 9.42 16.30
CA SER A 96 -6.21 9.42 17.77
C SER A 96 -7.46 8.97 18.52
N ASP A 97 -8.64 9.07 17.90
CA ASP A 97 -9.93 8.63 18.44
C ASP A 97 -10.05 7.11 18.60
N SER A 98 -9.14 6.33 18.04
CA SER A 98 -9.16 4.86 17.99
C SER A 98 -10.44 4.26 17.36
N LYS A 99 -11.21 5.07 16.64
CA LYS A 99 -12.48 4.69 16.01
C LYS A 99 -12.47 4.84 14.51
N SER A 100 -11.50 5.57 13.99
CA SER A 100 -11.40 5.92 12.58
C SER A 100 -10.01 5.67 12.03
N ILE A 101 -9.94 5.31 10.76
CA ILE A 101 -8.73 5.08 9.98
C ILE A 101 -8.79 5.95 8.73
N LEU A 102 -7.74 6.71 8.47
CA LEU A 102 -7.54 7.38 7.20
C LEU A 102 -6.83 6.41 6.27
N ALA A 103 -7.43 6.08 5.14
CA ALA A 103 -6.91 5.12 4.16
C ALA A 103 -6.71 5.75 2.79
N LYS A 104 -5.71 5.31 2.05
CA LYS A 104 -5.48 5.65 0.65
C LYS A 104 -6.05 4.54 -0.21
N THR A 105 -7.04 4.85 -1.04
CA THR A 105 -7.63 3.91 -1.99
C THR A 105 -7.23 4.24 -3.41
N ILE A 106 -7.33 3.26 -4.29
CA ILE A 106 -7.23 3.49 -5.73
C ILE A 106 -8.44 4.33 -6.15
N LEU A 107 -8.21 5.32 -7.02
CA LEU A 107 -9.28 6.16 -7.55
C LEU A 107 -10.34 5.31 -8.26
N SER A 108 -11.60 5.52 -7.91
CA SER A 108 -12.72 4.96 -8.66
C SER A 108 -12.75 5.55 -10.06
N GLY A 109 -12.89 4.69 -11.08
CA GLY A 109 -12.95 5.15 -12.48
C GLY A 109 -11.63 5.66 -13.06
N ARG A 110 -10.49 5.31 -12.46
CA ARG A 110 -9.15 5.72 -12.92
C ARG A 110 -8.86 5.39 -14.40
N GLY A 111 -9.57 4.40 -14.98
CA GLY A 111 -9.34 3.92 -16.33
C GLY A 111 -8.10 3.02 -16.46
N GLU A 112 -7.70 2.79 -17.70
CA GLU A 112 -6.51 1.99 -18.03
C GLU A 112 -5.22 2.79 -17.86
N PRO A 113 -4.10 2.13 -17.53
CA PRO A 113 -2.82 2.80 -17.46
C PRO A 113 -2.40 3.40 -18.80
N PRO A 114 -1.70 4.55 -18.80
CA PRO A 114 -1.16 5.15 -20.01
C PRO A 114 -0.34 4.14 -20.82
N ARG A 115 -0.54 4.12 -22.14
CA ARG A 115 0.23 3.28 -23.06
C ARG A 115 1.41 4.06 -23.62
N PRO A 116 2.57 3.41 -23.82
CA PRO A 116 3.70 4.08 -24.47
C PRO A 116 3.34 4.48 -25.91
N SER A 117 3.97 5.55 -26.39
CA SER A 117 3.88 5.90 -27.80
C SER A 117 4.38 4.74 -28.67
N LEU A 118 3.67 4.44 -29.75
CA LEU A 118 4.12 3.47 -30.74
C LEU A 118 5.33 3.96 -31.55
N VAL A 119 5.53 5.29 -31.61
CA VAL A 119 6.68 5.91 -32.26
C VAL A 119 7.77 6.09 -31.20
N PRO A 120 8.95 5.48 -31.33
CA PRO A 120 10.06 5.73 -30.44
C PRO A 120 10.40 7.24 -30.45
N GLN A 121 10.32 7.88 -29.28
CA GLN A 121 10.97 9.17 -29.09
C GLN A 121 12.47 8.89 -29.14
N GLY A 122 13.21 9.58 -29.98
CA GLY A 122 14.64 9.36 -30.19
C GLY A 122 15.46 9.30 -28.89
N PRO A 123 16.74 9.00 -28.97
CA PRO A 123 17.59 8.85 -27.78
C PRO A 123 17.55 10.13 -26.94
N VAL A 124 17.47 9.96 -25.60
CA VAL A 124 17.65 11.08 -24.67
C VAL A 124 19.14 11.44 -24.71
N ILE A 125 19.47 12.53 -25.38
CA ILE A 125 20.86 13.03 -25.47
C ILE A 125 21.05 14.01 -24.32
N GLN A 126 22.00 13.71 -23.44
CA GLN A 126 22.47 14.64 -22.40
C GLN A 126 23.87 15.13 -22.80
N GLU A 127 23.99 16.39 -23.10
CA GLU A 127 25.28 17.02 -23.41
C GLU A 127 25.80 17.76 -22.16
N ASN A 128 27.06 17.53 -21.84
CA ASN A 128 27.72 18.18 -20.70
C ASN A 128 28.66 19.31 -21.16
N LEU A 129 28.41 20.05 -22.12
CA LEU A 129 29.10 21.25 -22.62
C LEU A 129 30.37 21.68 -21.84
N GLY A 130 31.23 20.75 -21.45
CA GLY A 130 32.49 20.97 -20.75
C GLY A 130 32.38 21.31 -19.24
N LYS A 131 31.20 21.25 -18.63
CA LYS A 131 31.04 21.41 -17.17
C LYS A 131 31.25 20.08 -16.47
N VAL A 132 32.19 20.07 -15.50
CA VAL A 132 32.36 18.91 -14.61
C VAL A 132 31.12 18.82 -13.72
N ALA A 133 30.29 17.81 -13.94
CA ALA A 133 29.15 17.51 -13.09
C ALA A 133 29.35 16.13 -12.45
N PRO A 134 28.90 15.92 -11.20
CA PRO A 134 28.95 14.61 -10.60
C PRO A 134 28.13 13.63 -11.44
N VAL A 135 28.68 12.42 -11.64
CA VAL A 135 27.96 11.35 -12.34
C VAL A 135 26.70 11.05 -11.55
N ARG A 136 25.56 11.37 -12.12
CA ARG A 136 24.25 11.07 -11.52
C ARG A 136 23.91 9.62 -11.82
N THR A 137 24.03 8.75 -10.83
CA THR A 137 23.60 7.35 -10.89
C THR A 137 22.12 7.20 -10.52
N TYR A 138 21.24 8.00 -11.11
CA TYR A 138 19.81 7.87 -10.89
C TYR A 138 19.23 6.84 -11.84
N GLN A 139 19.23 5.58 -11.43
CA GLN A 139 18.77 4.47 -12.28
C GLN A 139 17.25 4.38 -12.46
N ASP A 140 16.46 5.10 -11.69
CA ASP A 140 14.99 4.94 -11.65
C ASP A 140 14.26 6.30 -11.67
N LEU A 141 14.78 7.28 -12.39
CA LEU A 141 14.09 8.56 -12.59
C LEU A 141 13.10 8.47 -13.74
N LEU A 142 12.08 9.33 -13.69
CA LEU A 142 11.20 9.58 -14.80
C LEU A 142 12.02 10.20 -15.93
N THR A 143 12.08 9.54 -17.08
CA THR A 143 12.97 9.93 -18.18
C THR A 143 12.22 10.54 -19.36
N ASN A 144 10.91 10.38 -19.39
CA ASN A 144 10.06 10.85 -20.48
C ASN A 144 8.62 11.08 -20.01
N ALA A 145 7.80 11.73 -20.85
CA ALA A 145 6.42 12.04 -20.54
C ALA A 145 5.55 10.80 -20.23
N HIS A 146 5.87 9.63 -20.81
CA HIS A 146 5.16 8.40 -20.49
C HIS A 146 5.45 7.93 -19.06
N ASP A 147 6.71 8.00 -18.61
CA ASP A 147 7.08 7.66 -17.22
C ASP A 147 6.39 8.59 -16.22
N GLU A 148 6.29 9.89 -16.57
CA GLU A 148 5.56 10.87 -15.74
C GLU A 148 4.08 10.53 -15.66
N ALA A 149 3.44 10.22 -16.79
CA ALA A 149 2.03 9.84 -16.84
C ALA A 149 1.77 8.53 -16.06
N LEU A 150 2.66 7.54 -16.16
CA LEU A 150 2.57 6.31 -15.36
C LEU A 150 2.76 6.59 -13.87
N PHE A 151 3.69 7.46 -13.51
CA PHE A 151 3.89 7.85 -12.12
C PHE A 151 2.63 8.50 -11.57
N GLU A 152 2.06 9.48 -12.25
CA GLU A 152 0.81 10.13 -11.84
C GLU A 152 -0.32 9.12 -11.72
N TYR A 153 -0.51 8.26 -12.71
CA TYR A 153 -1.55 7.24 -12.73
C TYR A 153 -1.50 6.31 -11.52
N TYR A 154 -0.33 5.82 -11.15
CA TYR A 154 -0.18 4.87 -10.04
C TYR A 154 -0.10 5.55 -8.68
N MET A 155 0.48 6.75 -8.59
CA MET A 155 0.66 7.45 -7.31
C MET A 155 -0.61 8.15 -6.85
N ASN A 156 -1.50 8.51 -7.78
CA ASN A 156 -2.74 9.18 -7.44
C ASN A 156 -3.64 8.28 -6.59
N ALA A 157 -4.15 8.82 -5.49
CA ALA A 157 -4.94 8.07 -4.53
C ALA A 157 -6.06 8.94 -3.94
N GLN A 158 -7.18 8.31 -3.66
CA GLN A 158 -8.26 8.92 -2.91
C GLN A 158 -8.05 8.69 -1.41
N MET A 159 -8.14 9.75 -0.63
CA MET A 159 -8.14 9.67 0.83
C MET A 159 -9.55 9.40 1.33
N VAL A 160 -9.71 8.35 2.12
CA VAL A 160 -11.00 7.90 2.64
C VAL A 160 -10.93 7.75 4.15
N LEU A 161 -11.90 8.33 4.86
CA LEU A 161 -12.06 8.15 6.29
C LEU A 161 -12.99 6.97 6.55
N VAL A 162 -12.47 5.92 7.18
CA VAL A 162 -13.18 4.66 7.43
C VAL A 162 -13.42 4.47 8.92
N ASN A 163 -14.67 4.28 9.33
CA ASN A 163 -14.97 3.89 10.71
C ASN A 163 -14.81 2.37 10.92
N LEU A 164 -14.76 1.92 12.18
CA LEU A 164 -14.54 0.49 12.51
C LEU A 164 -15.71 -0.44 12.09
N LYS A 165 -16.82 0.11 11.56
CA LYS A 165 -17.92 -0.67 10.97
C LYS A 165 -17.77 -0.80 9.45
N GLY A 166 -16.69 -0.28 8.87
CA GLY A 166 -16.41 -0.33 7.44
C GLY A 166 -17.25 0.64 6.59
N LYS A 167 -17.83 1.65 7.21
CA LYS A 167 -18.47 2.77 6.50
C LYS A 167 -17.42 3.83 6.19
N ALA A 168 -17.32 4.19 4.93
CA ALA A 168 -16.45 5.23 4.38
C ALA A 168 -17.29 6.42 3.90
#